data_5cbd00cf5c1b1c6eed204475f72df412
#
_entry.id   5cbd00cf5c1b1c6eed204475f72df412
#
_cell.length_a   1.000
_cell.length_b   1.000
_cell.length_c   1.000
_cell.angle_alpha   90.00
_cell.angle_beta   90.00
_cell.angle_gamma   90.00
#
_symmetry.space_group_name_H-M   'P 1'
#
loop_
_entity.id
_entity.type
_entity.pdbx_description
1 polymer ?
#
loop_
_entity_poly.entity_id
_entity_poly.type
_entity_poly.pdbx_seq_one_letter_code
_entity_poly.pdbx_strand_id
1 'polypeptide(L)'
;MKRLENKVAVVTGASTGIGQASAIALAQEGAYVLAVDIAEAVSETVDKIKSNGDNAKAYIVDISDEQQVVDFVSKVKEQFGQIDVLFNNAGVDNAAGRIHEYPLDVYDKIMNVDMRGTFLMTKMVLPLMMTHGGSIVNTSSFSGQAADLYRSGYNAAKGAVINFTKSIAIEYGRDGIRANAIAPGTIETPLVDKLTGTSEDEAGKTFRENQKWMTPLGRLGKPEEVAKLVVFLASDDSSFITGETIRIDGGVMAYTWPGEMLSDSEWKRSIE
;
A
#
# COMPACT_ATOMS: atom_id res chain seq x y z
N MET A 1 23.15 -11.53 5.40
CA MET A 1 23.03 -11.14 3.97
C MET A 1 21.75 -10.34 3.85
N LYS A 2 21.77 -9.20 3.19
CA LYS A 2 20.54 -8.40 2.98
C LYS A 2 19.62 -9.13 2.00
N ARG A 3 18.30 -9.16 2.27
CA ARG A 3 17.30 -9.96 1.51
C ARG A 3 17.07 -9.46 0.07
N LEU A 4 17.37 -8.19 -0.19
CA LEU A 4 17.15 -7.52 -1.48
C LEU A 4 18.42 -6.91 -2.05
N GLU A 5 19.56 -7.50 -1.72
CA GLU A 5 20.86 -7.02 -2.19
C GLU A 5 20.93 -7.04 -3.73
N ASN A 6 21.37 -5.92 -4.33
CA ASN A 6 21.43 -5.71 -5.79
C ASN A 6 20.06 -5.69 -6.53
N LYS A 7 18.97 -5.60 -5.82
CA LYS A 7 17.61 -5.48 -6.40
C LYS A 7 17.25 -4.01 -6.65
N VAL A 8 16.51 -3.75 -7.71
CA VAL A 8 15.91 -2.44 -8.02
C VAL A 8 14.44 -2.47 -7.64
N ALA A 9 14.04 -1.61 -6.71
CA ALA A 9 12.69 -1.55 -6.18
C ALA A 9 12.03 -0.19 -6.49
N VAL A 10 10.89 -0.20 -7.13
CA VAL A 10 10.03 0.98 -7.34
C VAL A 10 8.97 1.00 -6.24
N VAL A 11 8.82 2.16 -5.59
CA VAL A 11 7.79 2.39 -4.57
C VAL A 11 6.98 3.63 -4.94
N THR A 12 5.68 3.49 -5.16
CA THR A 12 4.78 4.62 -5.43
C THR A 12 4.13 5.14 -4.14
N GLY A 13 3.83 6.43 -4.08
CA GLY A 13 3.33 7.08 -2.85
C GLY A 13 4.39 7.09 -1.75
N ALA A 14 5.64 7.31 -2.12
CA ALA A 14 6.80 7.14 -1.24
C ALA A 14 7.12 8.35 -0.36
N SER A 15 6.36 9.44 -0.44
CA SER A 15 6.62 10.65 0.37
C SER A 15 6.29 10.46 1.85
N THR A 16 5.27 9.68 2.17
CA THR A 16 4.75 9.58 3.55
C THR A 16 4.21 8.19 3.88
N GLY A 17 3.90 7.96 5.14
CA GLY A 17 3.13 6.80 5.62
C GLY A 17 3.73 5.45 5.21
N ILE A 18 2.88 4.55 4.72
CA ILE A 18 3.27 3.18 4.34
C ILE A 18 4.33 3.19 3.24
N GLY A 19 4.19 4.05 2.23
CA GLY A 19 5.14 4.14 1.13
C GLY A 19 6.52 4.56 1.58
N GLN A 20 6.62 5.61 2.40
CA GLN A 20 7.89 6.08 2.97
C GLN A 20 8.55 4.99 3.82
N ALA A 21 7.81 4.38 4.76
CA ALA A 21 8.34 3.33 5.63
C ALA A 21 8.81 2.11 4.82
N SER A 22 8.06 1.73 3.77
CA SER A 22 8.43 0.61 2.90
C SER A 22 9.66 0.93 2.05
N ALA A 23 9.76 2.15 1.51
CA ALA A 23 10.94 2.58 0.76
C ALA A 23 12.21 2.49 1.62
N ILE A 24 12.15 2.99 2.86
CA ILE A 24 13.26 2.91 3.82
C ILE A 24 13.59 1.44 4.14
N ALA A 25 12.59 0.60 4.43
CA ALA A 25 12.81 -0.79 4.79
C ALA A 25 13.39 -1.62 3.64
N LEU A 26 12.92 -1.41 2.40
CA LEU A 26 13.48 -2.07 1.22
C LEU A 26 14.95 -1.68 0.99
N ALA A 27 15.30 -0.40 1.17
CA ALA A 27 16.67 0.09 1.06
C ALA A 27 17.57 -0.52 2.14
N GLN A 28 17.13 -0.60 3.39
CA GLN A 28 17.84 -1.26 4.49
C GLN A 28 18.16 -2.74 4.19
N GLU A 29 17.28 -3.40 3.43
CA GLU A 29 17.49 -4.77 2.95
C GLU A 29 18.34 -4.87 1.66
N GLY A 30 18.90 -3.76 1.20
CA GLY A 30 19.91 -3.72 0.13
C GLY A 30 19.37 -3.37 -1.25
N ALA A 31 18.08 -3.07 -1.39
CA ALA A 31 17.53 -2.62 -2.65
C ALA A 31 18.01 -1.21 -3.01
N TYR A 32 18.21 -0.95 -4.30
CA TYR A 32 18.24 0.40 -4.83
C TYR A 32 16.80 0.88 -5.00
N VAL A 33 16.36 1.85 -4.20
CA VAL A 33 14.97 2.29 -4.18
C VAL A 33 14.73 3.46 -5.12
N LEU A 34 13.76 3.31 -6.02
CA LEU A 34 13.20 4.37 -6.85
C LEU A 34 11.91 4.85 -6.16
N ALA A 35 12.05 5.93 -5.39
CA ALA A 35 10.94 6.51 -4.65
C ALA A 35 10.13 7.43 -5.57
N VAL A 36 8.87 7.09 -5.80
CA VAL A 36 7.96 7.77 -6.74
C VAL A 36 6.82 8.41 -5.97
N ASP A 37 6.55 9.68 -6.22
CA ASP A 37 5.40 10.39 -5.66
C ASP A 37 5.04 11.59 -6.54
N ILE A 38 3.82 12.13 -6.40
CA ILE A 38 3.43 13.39 -7.00
C ILE A 38 3.99 14.59 -6.22
N ALA A 39 4.31 14.41 -4.94
CA ALA A 39 4.80 15.44 -4.04
C ALA A 39 6.33 15.53 -4.07
N GLU A 40 6.87 16.76 -4.10
CA GLU A 40 8.31 17.02 -4.02
C GLU A 40 8.94 16.50 -2.71
N ALA A 41 8.14 16.37 -1.67
CA ALA A 41 8.54 15.80 -0.36
C ALA A 41 9.08 14.35 -0.46
N VAL A 42 8.94 13.67 -1.60
CA VAL A 42 9.58 12.38 -1.85
C VAL A 42 11.11 12.43 -1.74
N SER A 43 11.71 13.60 -1.97
CA SER A 43 13.14 13.84 -1.77
C SER A 43 13.58 13.65 -0.33
N GLU A 44 12.73 14.01 0.66
CA GLU A 44 13.04 13.80 2.08
C GLU A 44 13.14 12.30 2.43
N THR A 45 12.35 11.46 1.79
CA THR A 45 12.45 10.00 1.95
C THR A 45 13.78 9.48 1.42
N VAL A 46 14.20 9.98 0.26
CA VAL A 46 15.51 9.64 -0.34
C VAL A 46 16.66 10.11 0.54
N ASP A 47 16.56 11.30 1.11
CA ASP A 47 17.58 11.83 2.03
C ASP A 47 17.69 10.99 3.32
N LYS A 48 16.56 10.53 3.86
CA LYS A 48 16.54 9.58 4.99
C LYS A 48 17.23 8.25 4.63
N ILE A 49 16.96 7.70 3.45
CA ILE A 49 17.61 6.46 2.98
C ILE A 49 19.11 6.66 2.83
N LYS A 50 19.53 7.74 2.18
CA LYS A 50 20.95 8.04 1.96
C LYS A 50 21.70 8.34 3.25
N SER A 51 21.06 8.97 4.22
CA SER A 51 21.67 9.23 5.54
C SER A 51 21.98 7.95 6.32
N ASN A 52 21.27 6.85 6.02
CA ASN A 52 21.55 5.52 6.56
C ASN A 52 22.64 4.76 5.78
N GLY A 53 23.20 5.35 4.70
CA GLY A 53 24.21 4.73 3.86
C GLY A 53 23.62 3.82 2.75
N ASP A 54 22.31 3.84 2.55
CA ASP A 54 21.60 3.05 1.55
C ASP A 54 21.36 3.87 0.26
N ASN A 55 20.90 3.21 -0.81
CA ASN A 55 20.79 3.82 -2.14
C ASN A 55 19.30 4.09 -2.51
N ALA A 56 19.03 5.31 -2.92
CA ALA A 56 17.72 5.68 -3.46
C ALA A 56 17.78 6.88 -4.41
N LYS A 57 16.75 7.02 -5.24
CA LYS A 57 16.52 8.16 -6.12
C LYS A 57 15.05 8.55 -6.13
N ALA A 58 14.78 9.87 -6.06
CA ALA A 58 13.44 10.43 -6.11
C ALA A 58 12.98 10.69 -7.55
N TYR A 59 11.70 10.44 -7.80
CA TYR A 59 11.01 10.78 -9.04
C TYR A 59 9.65 11.41 -8.72
N ILE A 60 9.39 12.58 -9.28
CA ILE A 60 8.09 13.22 -9.17
C ILE A 60 7.26 12.78 -10.37
N VAL A 61 6.21 11.98 -10.11
CA VAL A 61 5.36 11.37 -11.15
C VAL A 61 3.94 11.26 -10.62
N ASP A 62 2.99 11.78 -11.39
CA ASP A 62 1.59 11.43 -11.23
C ASP A 62 1.32 10.09 -11.90
N ILE A 63 1.06 9.04 -11.12
CA ILE A 63 0.81 7.70 -11.65
C ILE A 63 -0.50 7.59 -12.44
N SER A 64 -1.41 8.55 -12.31
CA SER A 64 -2.64 8.60 -13.11
C SER A 64 -2.43 9.19 -14.52
N ASP A 65 -1.29 9.83 -14.74
CA ASP A 65 -0.86 10.39 -16.04
C ASP A 65 -0.01 9.37 -16.80
N GLU A 66 -0.55 8.84 -17.90
CA GLU A 66 0.11 7.81 -18.70
C GLU A 66 1.47 8.27 -19.25
N GLN A 67 1.57 9.53 -19.72
CA GLN A 67 2.81 10.03 -20.29
C GLN A 67 3.92 10.14 -19.24
N GLN A 68 3.61 10.63 -18.06
CA GLN A 68 4.58 10.70 -16.96
C GLN A 68 5.07 9.31 -16.54
N VAL A 69 4.18 8.31 -16.51
CA VAL A 69 4.56 6.91 -16.22
C VAL A 69 5.47 6.35 -17.30
N VAL A 70 5.15 6.58 -18.59
CA VAL A 70 5.99 6.13 -19.72
C VAL A 70 7.39 6.77 -19.65
N ASP A 71 7.46 8.09 -19.41
CA ASP A 71 8.72 8.82 -19.32
C ASP A 71 9.57 8.34 -18.13
N PHE A 72 8.92 8.08 -16.99
CA PHE A 72 9.57 7.51 -15.80
C PHE A 72 10.18 6.15 -16.12
N VAL A 73 9.37 5.20 -16.64
CA VAL A 73 9.83 3.83 -16.92
C VAL A 73 10.92 3.81 -17.99
N SER A 74 10.85 4.70 -18.99
CA SER A 74 11.90 4.86 -20.00
C SER A 74 13.24 5.26 -19.37
N LYS A 75 13.24 6.25 -18.46
CA LYS A 75 14.44 6.65 -17.70
C LYS A 75 15.00 5.52 -16.84
N VAL A 76 14.11 4.73 -16.20
CA VAL A 76 14.51 3.58 -15.39
C VAL A 76 15.15 2.50 -16.28
N LYS A 77 14.56 2.21 -17.44
CA LYS A 77 15.12 1.26 -18.43
C LYS A 77 16.52 1.65 -18.87
N GLU A 78 16.75 2.92 -19.19
CA GLU A 78 18.06 3.44 -19.61
C GLU A 78 19.10 3.33 -18.48
N GLN A 79 18.71 3.58 -17.24
CA GLN A 79 19.64 3.68 -16.11
C GLN A 79 19.91 2.33 -15.44
N PHE A 80 18.91 1.46 -15.32
CA PHE A 80 18.97 0.21 -14.56
C PHE A 80 18.79 -1.04 -15.41
N GLY A 81 18.10 -0.94 -16.55
CA GLY A 81 17.79 -2.06 -17.44
C GLY A 81 16.72 -3.03 -16.92
N GLN A 82 16.49 -3.07 -15.61
CA GLN A 82 15.57 -4.00 -14.95
C GLN A 82 14.86 -3.37 -13.74
N ILE A 83 13.79 -4.00 -13.32
CA ILE A 83 13.07 -3.76 -12.05
C ILE A 83 12.78 -5.11 -11.43
N ASP A 84 13.18 -5.33 -10.17
CA ASP A 84 12.95 -6.57 -9.43
C ASP A 84 11.72 -6.51 -8.55
N VAL A 85 11.39 -5.32 -8.02
CA VAL A 85 10.26 -5.12 -7.12
C VAL A 85 9.44 -3.90 -7.55
N LEU A 86 8.13 -4.07 -7.65
CA LEU A 86 7.19 -2.97 -7.80
C LEU A 86 6.22 -2.97 -6.60
N PHE A 87 6.29 -1.93 -5.78
CA PHE A 87 5.32 -1.69 -4.73
C PHE A 87 4.36 -0.57 -5.14
N ASN A 88 3.18 -0.94 -5.62
CA ASN A 88 2.08 -0.03 -5.93
C ASN A 88 1.35 0.33 -4.63
N ASN A 89 1.69 1.49 -4.08
CA ASN A 89 1.13 1.95 -2.81
C ASN A 89 0.42 3.30 -2.92
N ALA A 90 0.75 4.13 -3.89
CA ALA A 90 0.06 5.41 -4.08
C ALA A 90 -1.46 5.22 -4.15
N GLY A 91 -2.17 6.04 -3.44
CA GLY A 91 -3.63 5.99 -3.39
C GLY A 91 -4.21 7.19 -2.67
N VAL A 92 -5.49 7.42 -2.91
CA VAL A 92 -6.29 8.47 -2.28
C VAL A 92 -7.55 7.87 -1.70
N ASP A 93 -8.07 8.46 -0.64
CA ASP A 93 -9.31 8.07 -0.02
C ASP A 93 -10.15 9.29 0.30
N ASN A 94 -11.45 9.15 0.21
CA ASN A 94 -12.40 10.16 0.62
C ASN A 94 -13.76 9.54 0.97
N ALA A 95 -14.31 9.87 2.12
CA ALA A 95 -15.67 9.56 2.48
C ALA A 95 -16.57 10.65 1.88
N ALA A 96 -17.47 10.27 0.97
CA ALA A 96 -18.21 11.24 0.17
C ALA A 96 -19.75 11.14 0.28
N GLY A 97 -20.27 10.12 0.96
CA GLY A 97 -21.72 9.97 1.18
C GLY A 97 -22.33 8.71 0.56
N ARG A 98 -23.66 8.64 0.55
CA ARG A 98 -24.42 7.51 -0.03
C ARG A 98 -24.27 7.50 -1.55
N ILE A 99 -24.38 6.33 -2.17
CA ILE A 99 -24.10 6.14 -3.60
C ILE A 99 -24.85 7.12 -4.51
N HIS A 100 -26.13 7.38 -4.24
CA HIS A 100 -26.94 8.29 -5.07
C HIS A 100 -26.56 9.78 -4.92
N GLU A 101 -25.79 10.12 -3.90
CA GLU A 101 -25.27 11.47 -3.61
C GLU A 101 -23.74 11.56 -3.82
N TYR A 102 -23.11 10.42 -4.21
CA TYR A 102 -21.66 10.35 -4.31
C TYR A 102 -21.13 11.21 -5.47
N PRO A 103 -20.26 12.21 -5.24
CA PRO A 103 -19.78 13.08 -6.29
C PRO A 103 -18.93 12.29 -7.31
N LEU A 104 -19.22 12.45 -8.60
CA LEU A 104 -18.52 11.72 -9.67
C LEU A 104 -17.06 12.11 -9.77
N ASP A 105 -16.70 13.36 -9.52
CA ASP A 105 -15.32 13.84 -9.53
C ASP A 105 -14.47 13.16 -8.44
N VAL A 106 -15.07 12.91 -7.27
CA VAL A 106 -14.42 12.15 -6.18
C VAL A 106 -14.23 10.68 -6.59
N TYR A 107 -15.27 10.07 -7.18
CA TYR A 107 -15.21 8.71 -7.70
C TYR A 107 -14.13 8.58 -8.77
N ASP A 108 -14.14 9.46 -9.78
CA ASP A 108 -13.20 9.45 -10.89
C ASP A 108 -11.76 9.64 -10.40
N LYS A 109 -11.53 10.53 -9.44
CA LYS A 109 -10.21 10.74 -8.84
C LYS A 109 -9.70 9.47 -8.17
N ILE A 110 -10.52 8.80 -7.35
CA ILE A 110 -10.16 7.57 -6.67
C ILE A 110 -9.84 6.47 -7.70
N MET A 111 -10.73 6.24 -8.67
CA MET A 111 -10.52 5.23 -9.70
C MET A 111 -9.29 5.51 -10.56
N ASN A 112 -9.03 6.77 -10.91
CA ASN A 112 -7.87 7.16 -11.70
C ASN A 112 -6.55 6.94 -10.94
N VAL A 113 -6.47 7.28 -9.67
CA VAL A 113 -5.24 7.09 -8.88
C VAL A 113 -5.09 5.64 -8.45
N ASP A 114 -6.08 5.10 -7.73
CA ASP A 114 -5.93 3.83 -7.00
C ASP A 114 -5.97 2.60 -7.93
N MET A 115 -6.81 2.63 -8.98
CA MET A 115 -6.92 1.49 -9.90
C MET A 115 -6.16 1.74 -11.21
N ARG A 116 -6.47 2.83 -11.94
CA ARG A 116 -5.83 3.11 -13.23
C ARG A 116 -4.33 3.38 -13.06
N GLY A 117 -3.92 4.13 -12.05
CA GLY A 117 -2.50 4.38 -11.76
C GLY A 117 -1.74 3.10 -11.43
N THR A 118 -2.31 2.23 -10.58
CA THR A 118 -1.77 0.89 -10.29
C THR A 118 -1.64 0.05 -11.56
N PHE A 119 -2.65 0.08 -12.43
CA PHE A 119 -2.62 -0.62 -13.71
C PHE A 119 -1.53 -0.07 -14.65
N LEU A 120 -1.42 1.25 -14.80
CA LEU A 120 -0.42 1.90 -15.66
C LEU A 120 1.01 1.57 -15.21
N MET A 121 1.30 1.75 -13.92
CA MET A 121 2.61 1.40 -13.36
C MET A 121 2.95 -0.06 -13.62
N THR A 122 2.03 -0.97 -13.34
CA THR A 122 2.22 -2.41 -13.57
C THR A 122 2.47 -2.71 -15.04
N LYS A 123 1.62 -2.20 -15.94
CA LYS A 123 1.72 -2.41 -17.40
C LYS A 123 3.08 -1.98 -17.95
N MET A 124 3.56 -0.81 -17.53
CA MET A 124 4.81 -0.25 -18.06
C MET A 124 6.06 -0.87 -17.43
N VAL A 125 5.97 -1.35 -16.18
CA VAL A 125 7.08 -1.97 -15.45
C VAL A 125 7.26 -3.45 -15.84
N LEU A 126 6.19 -4.19 -16.10
CA LEU A 126 6.23 -5.63 -16.43
C LEU A 126 7.29 -6.01 -17.48
N PRO A 127 7.45 -5.30 -18.62
CA PRO A 127 8.49 -5.64 -19.60
C PRO A 127 9.93 -5.60 -19.04
N LEU A 128 10.18 -4.84 -17.95
CA LEU A 128 11.47 -4.79 -17.29
C LEU A 128 11.65 -5.90 -16.23
N MET A 129 10.62 -6.69 -15.97
CA MET A 129 10.62 -7.82 -15.03
C MET A 129 10.63 -9.18 -15.75
N MET A 130 10.01 -9.29 -16.93
CA MET A 130 9.73 -10.57 -17.61
C MET A 130 10.96 -11.41 -17.93
N THR A 131 12.15 -10.83 -18.03
CA THR A 131 13.38 -11.56 -18.37
C THR A 131 14.07 -12.23 -17.20
N HIS A 132 13.73 -11.87 -15.95
CA HIS A 132 14.42 -12.35 -14.74
C HIS A 132 13.49 -12.59 -13.55
N GLY A 133 12.19 -12.35 -13.74
CA GLY A 133 11.21 -12.48 -12.69
C GLY A 133 11.17 -11.27 -11.75
N GLY A 134 10.47 -11.41 -10.63
CA GLY A 134 10.38 -10.36 -9.62
C GLY A 134 9.14 -10.45 -8.75
N SER A 135 8.88 -9.39 -7.99
CA SER A 135 7.73 -9.32 -7.09
C SER A 135 6.95 -8.02 -7.27
N ILE A 136 5.65 -8.13 -7.45
CA ILE A 136 4.70 -7.01 -7.45
C ILE A 136 3.88 -7.09 -6.16
N VAL A 137 3.87 -6.00 -5.39
CA VAL A 137 3.03 -5.87 -4.21
C VAL A 137 2.06 -4.71 -4.43
N ASN A 138 0.76 -4.98 -4.33
CA ASN A 138 -0.28 -3.96 -4.53
C ASN A 138 -0.97 -3.63 -3.21
N THR A 139 -1.11 -2.35 -2.90
CA THR A 139 -1.85 -1.90 -1.72
C THR A 139 -3.35 -1.86 -2.00
N SER A 140 -4.06 -2.86 -1.48
CA SER A 140 -5.50 -2.83 -1.33
C SER A 140 -5.87 -2.20 0.03
N SER A 141 -6.90 -2.68 0.66
CA SER A 141 -7.40 -2.30 1.98
C SER A 141 -8.28 -3.42 2.52
N PHE A 142 -8.52 -3.48 3.83
CA PHE A 142 -9.61 -4.28 4.36
C PHE A 142 -10.96 -3.86 3.72
N SER A 143 -11.11 -2.58 3.35
CA SER A 143 -12.28 -2.05 2.62
C SER A 143 -12.42 -2.62 1.19
N GLY A 144 -11.39 -3.23 0.64
CA GLY A 144 -11.46 -3.97 -0.63
C GLY A 144 -11.99 -5.41 -0.47
N GLN A 145 -12.00 -5.95 0.75
CA GLN A 145 -12.55 -7.27 1.09
C GLN A 145 -13.93 -7.19 1.75
N ALA A 146 -14.20 -6.09 2.44
CA ALA A 146 -15.49 -5.70 2.99
C ALA A 146 -15.77 -4.25 2.58
N ALA A 147 -16.85 -3.64 3.05
CA ALA A 147 -17.19 -2.28 2.65
C ALA A 147 -17.22 -1.34 3.85
N ASP A 148 -16.54 -0.20 3.71
CA ASP A 148 -16.69 0.93 4.61
C ASP A 148 -17.88 1.81 4.19
N LEU A 149 -18.55 2.34 5.19
CA LEU A 149 -19.69 3.21 4.99
C LEU A 149 -19.25 4.54 4.33
N TYR A 150 -20.01 5.01 3.34
CA TYR A 150 -19.81 6.25 2.59
C TYR A 150 -18.51 6.31 1.74
N ARG A 151 -17.86 5.18 1.48
CA ARG A 151 -16.62 5.07 0.72
C ARG A 151 -16.75 4.20 -0.54
N SER A 152 -17.89 4.24 -1.22
CA SER A 152 -18.22 3.32 -2.32
C SER A 152 -17.16 3.33 -3.44
N GLY A 153 -16.62 4.49 -3.82
CA GLY A 153 -15.55 4.59 -4.81
C GLY A 153 -14.26 3.92 -4.36
N TYR A 154 -13.84 4.16 -3.12
CA TYR A 154 -12.65 3.55 -2.54
C TYR A 154 -12.79 2.03 -2.37
N ASN A 155 -13.94 1.56 -1.84
CA ASN A 155 -14.23 0.13 -1.71
C ASN A 155 -14.14 -0.57 -3.07
N ALA A 156 -14.71 0.04 -4.12
CA ALA A 156 -14.67 -0.50 -5.48
C ALA A 156 -13.25 -0.55 -6.03
N ALA A 157 -12.47 0.53 -5.92
CA ALA A 157 -11.09 0.60 -6.39
C ALA A 157 -10.20 -0.43 -5.68
N LYS A 158 -10.28 -0.54 -4.35
CA LYS A 158 -9.48 -1.48 -3.56
C LYS A 158 -9.90 -2.94 -3.77
N GLY A 159 -11.18 -3.21 -4.03
CA GLY A 159 -11.68 -4.52 -4.49
C GLY A 159 -11.16 -4.88 -5.87
N ALA A 160 -11.13 -3.93 -6.81
CA ALA A 160 -10.57 -4.12 -8.14
C ALA A 160 -9.07 -4.46 -8.09
N VAL A 161 -8.28 -3.78 -7.24
CA VAL A 161 -6.85 -4.07 -7.03
C VAL A 161 -6.62 -5.52 -6.58
N ILE A 162 -7.48 -6.07 -5.72
CA ILE A 162 -7.38 -7.47 -5.28
C ILE A 162 -7.50 -8.42 -6.50
N ASN A 163 -8.52 -8.23 -7.32
CA ASN A 163 -8.74 -9.13 -8.46
C ASN A 163 -7.71 -8.91 -9.56
N PHE A 164 -7.27 -7.68 -9.79
CA PHE A 164 -6.18 -7.34 -10.71
C PHE A 164 -4.86 -8.02 -10.31
N THR A 165 -4.56 -8.07 -9.01
CA THR A 165 -3.38 -8.80 -8.49
C THR A 165 -3.40 -10.27 -8.87
N LYS A 166 -4.57 -10.92 -8.80
CA LYS A 166 -4.72 -12.33 -9.23
C LYS A 166 -4.49 -12.50 -10.73
N SER A 167 -4.96 -11.55 -11.55
CA SER A 167 -4.70 -11.56 -13.00
C SER A 167 -3.22 -11.54 -13.30
N ILE A 168 -2.47 -10.63 -12.66
CA ILE A 168 -1.00 -10.56 -12.82
C ILE A 168 -0.34 -11.88 -12.41
N ALA A 169 -0.72 -12.44 -11.27
CA ALA A 169 -0.16 -13.70 -10.77
C ALA A 169 -0.35 -14.87 -11.74
N ILE A 170 -1.54 -14.96 -12.37
CA ILE A 170 -1.86 -16.02 -13.32
C ILE A 170 -1.15 -15.79 -14.66
N GLU A 171 -1.14 -14.57 -15.17
CA GLU A 171 -0.61 -14.24 -16.48
C GLU A 171 0.93 -14.31 -16.52
N TYR A 172 1.61 -13.87 -15.45
CA TYR A 172 3.07 -13.70 -15.41
C TYR A 172 3.81 -14.66 -14.48
N GLY A 173 3.10 -15.60 -13.84
CA GLY A 173 3.74 -16.57 -12.94
C GLY A 173 4.79 -17.43 -13.62
N ARG A 174 4.62 -17.77 -14.91
CA ARG A 174 5.60 -18.54 -15.71
C ARG A 174 6.83 -17.72 -16.11
N ASP A 175 6.74 -16.40 -16.05
CA ASP A 175 7.86 -15.49 -16.24
C ASP A 175 8.62 -15.25 -14.92
N GLY A 176 8.30 -16.01 -13.86
CA GLY A 176 8.92 -15.88 -12.55
C GLY A 176 8.46 -14.65 -11.76
N ILE A 177 7.34 -14.02 -12.15
CA ILE A 177 6.80 -12.84 -11.47
C ILE A 177 5.72 -13.28 -10.48
N ARG A 178 5.90 -12.91 -9.21
CA ARG A 178 4.89 -13.06 -8.18
C ARG A 178 4.11 -11.75 -8.02
N ALA A 179 2.82 -11.83 -7.80
CA ALA A 179 2.00 -10.66 -7.50
C ALA A 179 1.10 -10.95 -6.30
N ASN A 180 1.18 -10.11 -5.26
CA ASN A 180 0.35 -10.23 -4.07
C ASN A 180 -0.21 -8.87 -3.68
N ALA A 181 -1.39 -8.87 -3.06
CA ALA A 181 -1.97 -7.68 -2.48
C ALA A 181 -1.76 -7.69 -0.95
N ILE A 182 -1.56 -6.53 -0.37
CA ILE A 182 -1.70 -6.31 1.05
C ILE A 182 -3.02 -5.61 1.33
N ALA A 183 -3.69 -5.95 2.42
CA ALA A 183 -4.93 -5.32 2.87
C ALA A 183 -4.73 -4.77 4.30
N PRO A 184 -4.17 -3.54 4.41
CA PRO A 184 -4.01 -2.89 5.70
C PRO A 184 -5.36 -2.56 6.35
N GLY A 185 -5.39 -2.62 7.68
CA GLY A 185 -6.40 -1.97 8.49
C GLY A 185 -6.12 -0.47 8.62
N THR A 186 -6.56 0.13 9.72
CA THR A 186 -6.25 1.53 10.01
C THR A 186 -4.81 1.67 10.48
N ILE A 187 -4.00 2.35 9.67
CA ILE A 187 -2.57 2.59 9.91
C ILE A 187 -2.34 4.07 10.20
N GLU A 188 -1.53 4.38 11.21
CA GLU A 188 -1.15 5.75 11.58
C GLU A 188 -0.37 6.42 10.43
N THR A 189 -1.07 7.23 9.63
CA THR A 189 -0.51 7.89 8.45
C THR A 189 -1.12 9.28 8.27
N PRO A 190 -0.44 10.20 7.56
CA PRO A 190 -1.00 11.50 7.22
C PRO A 190 -2.33 11.41 6.43
N LEU A 191 -2.57 10.33 5.70
CA LEU A 191 -3.85 10.10 5.02
C LEU A 191 -4.98 9.93 6.04
N VAL A 192 -4.75 9.13 7.09
CA VAL A 192 -5.73 8.95 8.19
C VAL A 192 -5.94 10.27 8.93
N ASP A 193 -4.88 11.01 9.25
CA ASP A 193 -4.98 12.31 9.91
C ASP A 193 -5.82 13.30 9.10
N LYS A 194 -5.64 13.33 7.79
CA LYS A 194 -6.42 14.19 6.88
C LYS A 194 -7.90 13.83 6.86
N LEU A 195 -8.24 12.55 7.00
CA LEU A 195 -9.63 12.07 6.91
C LEU A 195 -10.37 12.17 8.25
N THR A 196 -9.65 12.06 9.35
CA THR A 196 -10.27 11.81 10.67
C THR A 196 -9.85 12.82 11.73
N GLY A 197 -8.91 13.69 11.43
CA GLY A 197 -8.22 14.56 12.39
C GLY A 197 -6.96 13.91 12.94
N THR A 198 -6.07 14.77 13.47
CA THR A 198 -4.78 14.35 14.04
C THR A 198 -4.95 13.73 15.43
N SER A 199 -3.87 13.16 15.98
CA SER A 199 -3.85 12.70 17.38
C SER A 199 -3.96 13.82 18.41
N GLU A 200 -3.83 15.07 17.98
CA GLU A 200 -3.85 16.26 18.84
C GLU A 200 -5.26 16.86 18.98
N ASP A 201 -6.11 16.77 17.93
CA ASP A 201 -7.45 17.30 17.95
C ASP A 201 -8.50 16.30 18.47
N GLU A 202 -9.68 16.80 18.89
CA GLU A 202 -10.71 16.00 19.55
C GLU A 202 -11.34 14.95 18.61
N ALA A 203 -11.54 15.31 17.34
CA ALA A 203 -12.09 14.39 16.34
C ALA A 203 -11.13 13.22 16.09
N GLY A 204 -9.84 13.51 15.92
CA GLY A 204 -8.82 12.50 15.72
C GLY A 204 -8.58 11.62 16.96
N LYS A 205 -8.67 12.16 18.16
CA LYS A 205 -8.63 11.37 19.40
C LYS A 205 -9.82 10.41 19.47
N THR A 206 -11.03 10.92 19.29
CA THR A 206 -12.26 10.10 19.29
C THR A 206 -12.19 9.00 18.24
N PHE A 207 -11.74 9.32 17.02
CA PHE A 207 -11.56 8.32 15.97
C PHE A 207 -10.57 7.23 16.41
N ARG A 208 -9.41 7.60 16.96
CA ARG A 208 -8.40 6.62 17.40
C ARG A 208 -8.89 5.74 18.54
N GLU A 209 -9.61 6.29 19.50
CA GLU A 209 -10.24 5.49 20.56
C GLU A 209 -11.24 4.48 19.97
N ASN A 210 -12.10 4.91 19.06
CA ASN A 210 -13.03 4.01 18.37
C ASN A 210 -12.29 2.91 17.60
N GLN A 211 -11.20 3.25 16.91
CA GLN A 211 -10.40 2.25 16.17
C GLN A 211 -9.70 1.25 17.11
N LYS A 212 -9.26 1.67 18.29
CA LYS A 212 -8.72 0.75 19.30
C LYS A 212 -9.76 -0.29 19.71
N TRP A 213 -11.01 0.14 19.92
CA TRP A 213 -12.11 -0.77 20.25
C TRP A 213 -12.44 -1.73 19.10
N MET A 214 -12.39 -1.26 17.85
CA MET A 214 -12.69 -2.08 16.68
C MET A 214 -11.56 -3.03 16.31
N THR A 215 -10.35 -2.81 16.80
CA THR A 215 -9.16 -3.60 16.46
C THR A 215 -8.85 -4.59 17.59
N PRO A 216 -8.86 -5.92 17.38
CA PRO A 216 -8.52 -6.91 18.41
C PRO A 216 -7.19 -6.67 19.11
N LEU A 217 -6.18 -6.14 18.38
CA LEU A 217 -4.90 -5.78 18.99
C LEU A 217 -4.96 -4.46 19.79
N GLY A 218 -6.10 -3.80 19.91
CA GLY A 218 -6.34 -2.63 20.75
C GLY A 218 -5.60 -1.36 20.33
N ARG A 219 -5.16 -1.25 19.08
CA ARG A 219 -4.40 -0.11 18.57
C ARG A 219 -4.47 -0.01 17.05
N LEU A 220 -4.10 1.16 16.52
CA LEU A 220 -3.81 1.32 15.11
C LEU A 220 -2.50 0.60 14.75
N GLY A 221 -2.38 0.20 13.49
CA GLY A 221 -1.11 -0.28 12.94
C GLY A 221 -0.13 0.85 12.69
N LYS A 222 1.15 0.52 12.62
CA LYS A 222 2.21 1.46 12.25
C LYS A 222 2.69 1.22 10.83
N PRO A 223 3.11 2.26 10.07
CA PRO A 223 3.67 2.09 8.73
C PRO A 223 4.81 1.07 8.66
N GLU A 224 5.66 1.02 9.68
CA GLU A 224 6.80 0.10 9.76
C GLU A 224 6.37 -1.37 9.88
N GLU A 225 5.19 -1.64 10.43
CA GLU A 225 4.64 -2.99 10.50
C GLU A 225 4.23 -3.47 9.10
N VAL A 226 3.60 -2.58 8.32
CA VAL A 226 3.25 -2.85 6.91
C VAL A 226 4.51 -3.00 6.07
N ALA A 227 5.52 -2.15 6.27
CA ALA A 227 6.80 -2.21 5.55
C ALA A 227 7.51 -3.57 5.72
N LYS A 228 7.44 -4.19 6.89
CA LYS A 228 7.98 -5.55 7.11
C LYS A 228 7.29 -6.61 6.26
N LEU A 229 5.98 -6.51 6.08
CA LEU A 229 5.23 -7.41 5.20
C LEU A 229 5.60 -7.16 3.73
N VAL A 230 5.76 -5.89 3.33
CA VAL A 230 6.20 -5.54 1.97
C VAL A 230 7.59 -6.13 1.67
N VAL A 231 8.54 -6.00 2.59
CA VAL A 231 9.87 -6.60 2.45
C VAL A 231 9.79 -8.13 2.33
N PHE A 232 8.99 -8.80 3.16
CA PHE A 232 8.76 -10.25 3.05
C PHE A 232 8.22 -10.64 1.69
N LEU A 233 7.19 -9.95 1.20
CA LEU A 233 6.58 -10.23 -0.10
C LEU A 233 7.50 -9.88 -1.28
N ALA A 234 8.38 -8.90 -1.13
CA ALA A 234 9.35 -8.52 -2.13
C ALA A 234 10.52 -9.50 -2.23
N SER A 235 10.83 -10.22 -1.16
CA SER A 235 11.99 -11.13 -1.07
C SER A 235 11.66 -12.58 -1.45
N ASP A 236 12.70 -13.41 -1.54
CA ASP A 236 12.59 -14.84 -1.78
C ASP A 236 11.99 -15.63 -0.60
N ASP A 237 11.86 -14.99 0.58
CA ASP A 237 11.15 -15.57 1.74
C ASP A 237 9.68 -15.91 1.41
N SER A 238 9.11 -15.28 0.39
CA SER A 238 7.77 -15.52 -0.10
C SER A 238 7.73 -16.16 -1.51
N SER A 239 8.75 -16.91 -1.89
CA SER A 239 8.95 -17.45 -3.25
C SER A 239 7.81 -18.35 -3.76
N PHE A 240 6.98 -18.91 -2.88
CA PHE A 240 5.82 -19.74 -3.25
C PHE A 240 4.47 -19.09 -2.93
N ILE A 241 4.46 -17.76 -2.73
CA ILE A 241 3.24 -16.98 -2.46
C ILE A 241 2.98 -16.06 -3.64
N THR A 242 1.87 -16.27 -4.35
CA THR A 242 1.42 -15.43 -5.47
C THR A 242 -0.11 -15.49 -5.60
N GLY A 243 -0.74 -14.39 -6.00
CA GLY A 243 -2.19 -14.26 -6.14
C GLY A 243 -2.94 -14.04 -4.82
N GLU A 244 -2.23 -13.89 -3.71
CA GLU A 244 -2.83 -13.77 -2.39
C GLU A 244 -3.13 -12.32 -2.00
N THR A 245 -4.10 -12.18 -1.09
CA THR A 245 -4.39 -10.92 -0.40
C THR A 245 -4.14 -11.10 1.08
N ILE A 246 -3.05 -10.53 1.56
CA ILE A 246 -2.62 -10.70 2.95
C ILE A 246 -3.10 -9.51 3.79
N ARG A 247 -3.94 -9.80 4.78
CA ARG A 247 -4.43 -8.81 5.72
C ARG A 247 -3.35 -8.45 6.74
N ILE A 248 -3.24 -7.16 7.03
CA ILE A 248 -2.45 -6.61 8.11
C ILE A 248 -3.28 -5.53 8.80
N ASP A 249 -4.30 -5.98 9.53
CA ASP A 249 -5.42 -5.18 10.00
C ASP A 249 -5.63 -5.27 11.53
N GLY A 250 -4.71 -5.89 12.25
CA GLY A 250 -4.83 -6.08 13.70
C GLY A 250 -5.99 -6.99 14.11
N GLY A 251 -6.54 -7.76 13.16
CA GLY A 251 -7.65 -8.69 13.39
C GLY A 251 -9.03 -8.12 13.13
N VAL A 252 -9.16 -6.89 12.61
CA VAL A 252 -10.47 -6.25 12.34
C VAL A 252 -11.37 -7.15 11.49
N MET A 253 -10.81 -7.82 10.49
CA MET A 253 -11.57 -8.69 9.59
C MET A 253 -11.65 -10.16 10.06
N ALA A 254 -11.23 -10.46 11.27
CA ALA A 254 -11.36 -11.80 11.86
C ALA A 254 -12.74 -12.02 12.52
N TYR A 255 -13.49 -10.94 12.76
CA TYR A 255 -14.82 -11.05 13.34
C TYR A 255 -15.85 -11.56 12.32
N THR A 256 -16.70 -12.47 12.75
CA THR A 256 -17.94 -12.84 12.05
C THR A 256 -19.13 -11.95 12.49
N TRP A 257 -19.01 -11.36 13.68
CA TRP A 257 -20.00 -10.47 14.27
C TRP A 257 -19.27 -9.50 15.21
N PRO A 258 -19.39 -8.17 15.00
CA PRO A 258 -19.02 -7.23 16.03
C PRO A 258 -20.15 -7.27 17.08
N GLY A 259 -20.09 -8.25 17.98
CA GLY A 259 -20.88 -8.21 19.19
C GLY A 259 -20.70 -6.87 19.90
N GLU A 260 -21.54 -6.52 20.85
CA GLU A 260 -21.28 -5.40 21.75
C GLU A 260 -19.84 -5.56 22.25
N MET A 261 -18.96 -4.61 21.88
CA MET A 261 -17.58 -4.66 22.35
C MET A 261 -17.59 -4.34 23.82
N LEU A 262 -17.55 -5.41 24.61
CA LEU A 262 -17.49 -5.33 26.06
C LEU A 262 -16.17 -4.66 26.44
N SER A 263 -16.22 -3.72 27.37
CA SER A 263 -15.00 -3.25 28.05
C SER A 263 -14.27 -4.45 28.68
N ASP A 264 -12.97 -4.33 28.93
CA ASP A 264 -12.21 -5.41 29.61
C ASP A 264 -12.88 -5.87 30.90
N SER A 265 -13.53 -4.97 31.64
CA SER A 265 -14.26 -5.28 32.86
C SER A 265 -15.57 -6.00 32.60
N GLU A 266 -16.25 -5.76 31.50
CA GLU A 266 -17.47 -6.44 31.07
C GLU A 266 -17.14 -7.82 30.50
N TRP A 267 -16.07 -7.93 29.71
CA TRP A 267 -15.56 -9.21 29.24
C TRP A 267 -15.20 -10.15 30.38
N LYS A 268 -14.41 -9.68 31.36
CA LYS A 268 -14.04 -10.47 32.53
C LYS A 268 -15.27 -10.98 33.29
N ARG A 269 -16.30 -10.12 33.48
CA ARG A 269 -17.56 -10.52 34.13
C ARG A 269 -18.40 -11.50 33.32
N SER A 270 -18.25 -11.53 31.99
CA SER A 270 -19.01 -12.44 31.12
C SER A 270 -18.47 -13.87 31.10
N ILE A 271 -17.23 -14.09 31.54
CA ILE A 271 -16.56 -15.39 31.57
C ILE A 271 -16.39 -15.97 32.99
N GLU A 272 -16.74 -15.21 34.04
CA GLU A 272 -16.89 -15.68 35.41
C GLU A 272 -18.31 -16.28 35.66
#